data_845aacf4ccc2209fad76dd1cd057efdf
#
_entry.id   845aacf4ccc2209fad76dd1cd057efdf
#
_cell.length_a   1.000
_cell.length_b   1.000
_cell.length_c   1.000
_cell.angle_alpha   90.00
_cell.angle_beta   90.00
_cell.angle_gamma   90.00
#
_symmetry.space_group_name_H-M   'P 1'
#
loop_
_entity.id
_entity.type
_entity.pdbx_description
1 polymer ?
#
loop_
_entity_poly.entity_id
_entity_poly.type
_entity_poly.pdbx_seq_one_letter_code
_entity_poly.pdbx_strand_id
1 'polypeptide(L)'
;MEFIIIDGRRMTSIEATHEYLAKTLRLPPYYGRNLDALHDCLTDLSRDVWIILINGDYMEGSLGDYAKKLRRVFTDVGNLPYACRFTEHIS
;
A
#
# COMPACT_ATOMS: atom_id res chain seq x y z
N MET A 1 -17.70 -1.92 4.68
CA MET A 1 -16.35 -2.06 4.09
C MET A 1 -15.96 -0.81 3.32
N GLU A 2 -14.76 -0.33 3.50
CA GLU A 2 -14.23 0.84 2.81
C GLU A 2 -13.34 0.39 1.66
N PHE A 3 -13.55 0.92 0.45
CA PHE A 3 -12.68 0.65 -0.70
C PHE A 3 -11.72 1.83 -0.86
N ILE A 4 -10.43 1.55 -0.93
CA ILE A 4 -9.40 2.57 -1.11
C ILE A 4 -8.59 2.23 -2.35
N ILE A 5 -8.62 3.11 -3.33
CA ILE A 5 -7.84 2.94 -4.55
C ILE A 5 -6.50 3.65 -4.37
N ILE A 6 -5.41 2.92 -4.59
CA ILE A 6 -4.07 3.49 -4.63
C ILE A 6 -3.56 3.43 -6.06
N ASP A 7 -3.05 4.55 -6.54
CA ASP A 7 -2.67 4.73 -7.94
C ASP A 7 -1.14 4.75 -8.09
N GLY A 8 -0.61 3.76 -8.82
CA GLY A 8 0.82 3.65 -9.04
C GLY A 8 1.45 4.86 -9.72
N ARG A 9 0.66 5.65 -10.46
CA ARG A 9 1.16 6.88 -11.09
C ARG A 9 1.55 7.95 -10.08
N ARG A 10 1.04 7.86 -8.85
CA ARG A 10 1.38 8.78 -7.77
C ARG A 10 2.61 8.34 -7.00
N MET A 11 3.13 7.17 -7.30
CA MET A 11 4.27 6.56 -6.60
C MET A 11 5.55 6.82 -7.38
N THR A 12 5.98 8.09 -7.40
CA THR A 12 7.08 8.55 -8.26
C THR A 12 8.46 8.38 -7.63
N SER A 13 8.53 8.21 -6.33
CA SER A 13 9.75 7.92 -5.58
C SER A 13 9.38 7.17 -4.31
N ILE A 14 10.36 6.62 -3.61
CA ILE A 14 10.11 5.92 -2.34
C ILE A 14 9.47 6.87 -1.33
N GLU A 15 10.02 8.08 -1.20
CA GLU A 15 9.48 9.09 -0.28
C GLU A 15 8.06 9.50 -0.65
N ALA A 16 7.83 9.80 -1.93
CA ALA A 16 6.50 10.20 -2.41
C ALA A 16 5.49 9.08 -2.20
N THR A 17 5.91 7.83 -2.37
CA THR A 17 5.04 6.67 -2.17
C THR A 17 4.55 6.61 -0.72
N HIS A 18 5.45 6.70 0.25
CA HIS A 18 5.06 6.62 1.66
C HIS A 18 4.22 7.82 2.09
N GLU A 19 4.50 9.01 1.57
CA GLU A 19 3.65 10.19 1.79
C GLU A 19 2.25 9.97 1.25
N TYR A 20 2.15 9.49 0.02
CA TYR A 20 0.88 9.21 -0.64
C TYR A 20 0.07 8.16 0.13
N LEU A 21 0.71 7.05 0.52
CA LEU A 21 0.05 5.99 1.28
C LEU A 21 -0.40 6.48 2.65
N ALA A 22 0.42 7.27 3.32
CA ALA A 22 0.07 7.80 4.64
C ALA A 22 -1.22 8.62 4.59
N LYS A 23 -1.37 9.45 3.56
CA LYS A 23 -2.57 10.27 3.39
C LYS A 23 -3.76 9.44 2.93
N THR A 24 -3.56 8.62 1.91
CA THR A 24 -4.65 7.87 1.27
C THR A 24 -5.22 6.81 2.20
N LEU A 25 -4.37 6.12 2.94
CA LEU A 25 -4.77 5.08 3.88
C LEU A 25 -5.02 5.63 5.28
N ARG A 26 -4.81 6.92 5.49
CA ARG A 26 -4.99 7.59 6.78
C ARG A 26 -4.19 6.89 7.88
N LEU A 27 -2.89 6.68 7.60
CA LEU A 27 -1.99 6.05 8.55
C LEU A 27 -1.71 6.99 9.72
N PRO A 28 -1.34 6.45 10.90
CA PRO A 28 -1.12 7.31 12.06
C PRO A 28 0.07 8.25 11.88
N PRO A 29 0.11 9.39 12.60
CA PRO A 29 1.19 10.37 12.45
C PRO A 29 2.58 9.83 12.80
N TYR A 30 2.65 8.74 13.57
CA TYR A 30 3.92 8.08 13.91
C TYR A 30 4.37 7.04 12.86
N TYR A 31 3.69 6.96 11.73
CA TYR A 31 4.06 6.03 10.66
C TYR A 31 5.52 6.24 10.22
N GLY A 32 6.33 5.18 10.30
CA GLY A 32 7.77 5.25 10.10
C GLY A 32 8.26 5.33 8.65
N ARG A 33 7.35 5.32 7.67
CA ARG A 33 7.64 5.52 6.23
C ARG A 33 8.65 4.53 5.67
N ASN A 34 8.51 3.27 6.06
CA ASN A 34 9.28 2.16 5.52
C ASN A 34 8.36 0.95 5.40
N LEU A 35 8.86 -0.13 4.78
CA LEU A 35 8.04 -1.31 4.51
C LEU A 35 7.59 -2.02 5.78
N ASP A 36 8.47 -2.10 6.79
CA ASP A 36 8.12 -2.74 8.05
C ASP A 36 7.01 -1.96 8.77
N ALA A 37 7.14 -0.64 8.81
CA ALA A 37 6.12 0.23 9.41
C ALA A 37 4.80 0.12 8.65
N LEU A 38 4.85 0.03 7.32
CA LEU A 38 3.65 -0.13 6.51
C LEU A 38 2.95 -1.45 6.84
N HIS A 39 3.70 -2.54 6.91
CA HIS A 39 3.17 -3.84 7.28
C HIS A 39 2.46 -3.77 8.65
N ASP A 40 3.12 -3.18 9.63
CA ASP A 40 2.57 -3.07 10.99
C ASP A 40 1.29 -2.22 11.00
N CYS A 41 1.31 -1.08 10.32
CA CYS A 41 0.13 -0.21 10.27
C CYS A 41 -1.04 -0.87 9.57
N LEU A 42 -0.79 -1.63 8.49
CA LEU A 42 -1.85 -2.31 7.77
C LEU A 42 -2.46 -3.45 8.59
N THR A 43 -1.64 -4.15 9.37
CA THR A 43 -2.15 -5.23 10.24
C THR A 43 -2.91 -4.69 11.44
N ASP A 44 -2.65 -3.45 11.85
CA ASP A 44 -3.28 -2.81 12.99
C ASP A 44 -4.51 -1.96 12.63
N LEU A 45 -4.89 -1.92 11.35
CA LEU A 45 -6.07 -1.15 10.96
C LEU A 45 -7.31 -1.69 11.66
N SER A 46 -8.00 -0.80 12.37
CA SER A 46 -9.24 -1.14 13.09
C SER A 46 -10.48 -1.04 12.20
N ARG A 47 -10.29 -0.76 10.92
CA ARG A 47 -11.35 -0.60 9.91
C ARG A 47 -11.34 -1.77 8.95
N ASP A 48 -12.51 -2.08 8.40
CA ASP A 48 -12.65 -3.06 7.34
C ASP A 48 -12.38 -2.38 6.00
N VAL A 49 -11.20 -2.62 5.45
CA VAL A 49 -10.69 -1.90 4.27
C VAL A 49 -10.30 -2.88 3.17
N TRP A 50 -10.63 -2.54 1.95
CA TRP A 50 -10.17 -3.24 0.75
C TRP A 50 -9.32 -2.27 -0.06
N ILE A 51 -8.00 -2.54 -0.15
CA ILE A 51 -7.05 -1.71 -0.90
C ILE A 51 -6.94 -2.26 -2.32
N ILE A 52 -7.13 -1.39 -3.30
CA ILE A 52 -7.08 -1.74 -4.73
C ILE A 52 -5.97 -0.94 -5.39
N LEU A 53 -4.94 -1.63 -5.87
CA LEU A 53 -3.83 -0.99 -6.60
C LEU A 53 -4.18 -0.92 -8.08
N ILE A 54 -4.09 0.27 -8.65
CA ILE A 54 -4.22 0.49 -10.09
C ILE A 54 -2.88 1.04 -10.62
N ASN A 55 -2.65 0.87 -11.92
CA ASN A 55 -1.45 1.36 -12.60
C ASN A 55 -0.15 0.87 -11.94
N GLY A 56 -0.11 -0.43 -11.58
CA GLY A 56 1.06 -1.02 -10.95
C GLY A 56 2.31 -0.99 -11.82
N ASP A 57 2.17 -0.96 -13.14
CA ASP A 57 3.27 -0.83 -14.08
C ASP A 57 3.99 0.51 -13.93
N TYR A 58 3.27 1.60 -13.69
CA TYR A 58 3.88 2.91 -13.38
C TYR A 58 4.67 2.86 -12.08
N MET A 59 4.14 2.17 -11.07
CA MET A 59 4.85 1.96 -9.81
C MET A 59 6.16 1.20 -10.04
N GLU A 60 6.11 0.13 -10.82
CA GLU A 60 7.31 -0.65 -11.16
C GLU A 60 8.34 0.19 -11.90
N GLY A 61 7.90 0.99 -12.87
CA GLY A 61 8.79 1.85 -13.63
C GLY A 61 9.48 2.91 -12.78
N SER A 62 8.79 3.43 -11.78
CA SER A 62 9.32 4.48 -10.92
C SER A 62 10.16 3.95 -9.75
N LEU A 63 9.78 2.81 -9.18
CA LEU A 63 10.38 2.30 -7.96
C LEU A 63 11.33 1.12 -8.16
N GLY A 64 11.32 0.49 -9.36
CA GLY A 64 12.19 -0.65 -9.63
C GLY A 64 11.95 -1.79 -8.65
N ASP A 65 13.03 -2.35 -8.10
CA ASP A 65 12.94 -3.48 -7.16
C ASP A 65 12.15 -3.17 -5.91
N TYR A 66 12.09 -1.91 -5.51
CA TYR A 66 11.30 -1.51 -4.35
C TYR A 66 9.80 -1.78 -4.58
N ALA A 67 9.33 -1.66 -5.82
CA ALA A 67 7.94 -1.96 -6.15
C ALA A 67 7.57 -3.41 -5.83
N LYS A 68 8.50 -4.35 -6.06
CA LYS A 68 8.28 -5.76 -5.74
C LYS A 68 8.12 -5.96 -4.24
N LYS A 69 8.96 -5.29 -3.45
CA LYS A 69 8.92 -5.37 -1.99
C LYS A 69 7.63 -4.75 -1.45
N LEU A 70 7.24 -3.61 -2.01
CA LEU A 70 6.00 -2.94 -1.63
C LEU A 70 4.78 -3.81 -1.94
N ARG A 71 4.72 -4.37 -3.14
CA ARG A 71 3.63 -5.26 -3.55
C ARG A 71 3.55 -6.47 -2.63
N ARG A 72 4.70 -7.00 -2.21
CA ARG A 72 4.76 -8.14 -1.31
C ARG A 72 4.17 -7.82 0.06
N VAL A 73 4.43 -6.63 0.58
CA VAL A 73 3.82 -6.18 1.85
C VAL A 73 2.30 -6.23 1.75
N PHE A 74 1.74 -5.66 0.69
CA PHE A 74 0.29 -5.65 0.49
C PHE A 74 -0.27 -7.07 0.31
N THR A 75 0.43 -7.92 -0.44
CA THR A 75 -0.01 -9.30 -0.66
C THR A 75 0.02 -10.09 0.64
N ASP A 76 1.09 -9.97 1.42
CA ASP A 76 1.22 -10.67 2.69
C ASP A 76 0.13 -10.25 3.68
N VAL A 77 -0.12 -8.96 3.78
CA VAL A 77 -1.19 -8.44 4.64
C VAL A 77 -2.56 -8.89 4.15
N GLY A 78 -2.76 -8.89 2.83
CA GLY A 78 -4.02 -9.33 2.22
C GLY A 78 -4.35 -10.79 2.44
N ASN A 79 -3.36 -11.61 2.77
CA ASN A 79 -3.54 -13.02 3.07
C ASN A 79 -3.88 -13.29 4.54
N LEU A 80 -3.80 -12.28 5.39
CA LEU A 80 -4.14 -12.41 6.81
C LEU A 80 -5.65 -12.26 6.99
N PRO A 81 -6.33 -13.21 7.69
CA PRO A 81 -7.79 -13.20 7.76
C PRO A 81 -8.38 -12.04 8.57
N TYR A 82 -7.56 -11.38 9.38
CA TYR A 82 -8.00 -10.29 10.26
C TYR A 82 -7.51 -8.91 9.79
N ALA A 83 -6.77 -8.85 8.68
CA ALA A 83 -6.21 -7.60 8.17
C ALA A 83 -7.02 -7.10 6.97
N CYS A 84 -6.57 -6.01 6.37
CA CYS A 84 -7.22 -5.44 5.18
C CYS A 84 -7.09 -6.38 3.98
N ARG A 85 -8.04 -6.25 3.03
CA ARG A 85 -7.96 -6.98 1.77
C ARG A 85 -7.12 -6.19 0.77
N PHE A 86 -6.48 -6.90 -0.14
CA PHE A 86 -5.69 -6.28 -1.19
C PHE A 86 -5.91 -7.00 -2.52
N THR A 87 -6.15 -6.21 -3.56
CA THR A 87 -6.16 -6.71 -4.93
C THR A 87 -5.43 -5.71 -5.83
N GLU A 88 -4.83 -6.23 -6.88
CA GLU A 88 -4.24 -5.39 -7.92
C GLU A 88 -5.10 -5.49 -9.18
N HIS A 89 -5.55 -4.34 -9.68
CA HIS A 89 -6.31 -4.27 -10.92
C HIS A 89 -5.33 -4.19 -12.09
N ILE A 90 -5.35 -5.18 -12.95
CA ILE A 90 -4.51 -5.24 -14.14
C ILE A 90 -5.38 -4.85 -15.33
N SER A 91 -5.02 -3.73 -15.94
CA SER A 91 -5.74 -3.21 -17.11
C SER A 91 -5.15 -3.72 -18.42
#